data_07e0a2f20e287525ba147ce31586c784
#
_entry.id   07e0a2f20e287525ba147ce31586c784
#
_cell.length_a   1.000
_cell.length_b   1.000
_cell.length_c   1.000
_cell.angle_alpha   90.00
_cell.angle_beta   90.00
_cell.angle_gamma   90.00
#
_symmetry.space_group_name_H-M   'P 1'
#
loop_
_entity.id
_entity.type
_entity.pdbx_description
1 polymer ?
#
loop_
_entity_poly.entity_id
_entity_poly.type
_entity_poly.pdbx_seq_one_letter_code
_entity_poly.pdbx_strand_id
1 'polypeptide(L)'
;MVTIKTQSYDDFRCIADRCPMTCCQGWSIKVDQNTCDKWQKDQNTAYLMEYTVSRGEDVPREMKTNEADACLLLDNQGLCKVVKRHGDGYLCDTCALFPRKKNQITELNDVDEEKVLIEEYSLSSACPAVMEMLDGLESSLGLEVKGECEDGIHFPMEYRVRNTLICMIQGESIYHEFSLTERIMLGFSLLHECLDCDTEENVDDCLEVYADIENLREKMEYWEEMEPAIQDTMEELCQTFWNVTEYYKELPMYRPYVYDAACKVDSWYPERDTEAAAAMRAQAYGTWEQHKQKFAEYDSLAQRILASEIFSDCISDDLGELTEYYQAIVLEYIMTRMSIFLLGDYSKEKVQLYYSLYVRIIGHNAEGMAEYWEENFEDSILEQEYFYLLLS
;
A
#
# COMPACT_ATOMS: atom_id res chain seq x y z
N MET A 1 9.29 -1.22 -27.27
CA MET A 1 9.37 -1.39 -25.80
C MET A 1 9.37 -0.01 -25.14
N VAL A 2 8.46 0.22 -24.25
CA VAL A 2 8.34 1.45 -23.46
C VAL A 2 8.72 1.15 -22.00
N THR A 3 9.46 2.06 -21.39
CA THR A 3 9.83 1.96 -19.97
C THR A 3 9.27 3.15 -19.22
N ILE A 4 8.52 2.90 -18.14
CA ILE A 4 7.96 3.92 -17.26
C ILE A 4 8.58 3.74 -15.88
N LYS A 5 9.16 4.80 -15.32
CA LYS A 5 9.78 4.77 -13.99
C LYS A 5 9.21 5.88 -13.12
N THR A 6 9.05 5.60 -11.83
CA THR A 6 8.89 6.69 -10.86
C THR A 6 10.16 7.53 -10.83
N GLN A 7 10.03 8.85 -10.78
CA GLN A 7 11.12 9.82 -10.91
C GLN A 7 12.30 9.57 -9.95
N SER A 8 12.02 9.05 -8.76
CA SER A 8 13.03 8.78 -7.72
C SER A 8 13.63 7.36 -7.76
N TYR A 9 13.24 6.51 -8.71
CA TYR A 9 13.61 5.09 -8.73
C TYR A 9 15.12 4.85 -8.70
N ASP A 10 15.86 5.56 -9.54
CA ASP A 10 17.31 5.39 -9.68
C ASP A 10 18.10 6.03 -8.51
N ASP A 11 17.47 6.92 -7.74
CA ASP A 11 18.06 7.63 -6.60
C ASP A 11 17.95 6.86 -5.28
N PHE A 12 17.21 5.76 -5.25
CA PHE A 12 17.02 4.98 -4.03
C PHE A 12 18.36 4.55 -3.40
N ARG A 13 18.48 4.83 -2.09
CA ARG A 13 19.57 4.37 -1.23
C ARG A 13 19.02 3.87 0.10
N CYS A 14 19.43 2.66 0.49
CA CYS A 14 19.06 2.10 1.79
C CYS A 14 19.64 2.95 2.93
N ILE A 15 18.82 3.26 3.94
CA ILE A 15 19.20 4.03 5.13
C ILE A 15 19.88 3.19 6.22
N ALA A 16 20.03 1.90 6.00
CA ALA A 16 20.79 0.94 6.81
C ALA A 16 20.43 0.98 8.31
N ASP A 17 21.37 1.34 9.18
CA ASP A 17 21.23 1.38 10.64
C ASP A 17 20.27 2.48 11.16
N ARG A 18 19.88 3.41 10.31
CA ARG A 18 18.83 4.40 10.62
C ARG A 18 17.42 3.88 10.38
N CYS A 19 17.29 2.69 9.76
CA CYS A 19 15.97 2.16 9.38
C CYS A 19 15.16 1.77 10.63
N PRO A 20 13.99 2.39 10.87
CA PRO A 20 13.16 2.06 12.03
C PRO A 20 12.50 0.68 11.91
N MET A 21 12.38 0.13 10.70
CA MET A 21 11.71 -1.14 10.43
C MET A 21 12.49 -1.94 9.38
N THR A 22 13.33 -2.87 9.82
CA THR A 22 14.18 -3.66 8.91
C THR A 22 13.37 -4.52 7.92
N CYS A 23 13.86 -4.61 6.67
CA CYS A 23 13.36 -5.54 5.67
C CYS A 23 13.84 -6.99 5.88
N CYS A 24 14.68 -7.26 6.87
CA CYS A 24 15.18 -8.60 7.21
C CYS A 24 14.29 -9.33 8.22
N GLN A 25 13.03 -8.93 8.38
CA GLN A 25 12.11 -9.47 9.38
C GLN A 25 10.67 -9.48 8.88
N GLY A 26 9.89 -10.49 9.27
CA GLY A 26 8.43 -10.54 9.10
C GLY A 26 7.92 -11.09 7.77
N TRP A 27 8.79 -11.61 6.92
CA TRP A 27 8.41 -12.25 5.67
C TRP A 27 9.39 -13.35 5.26
N SER A 28 8.94 -14.25 4.38
CA SER A 28 9.79 -15.31 3.84
C SER A 28 10.76 -14.76 2.79
N ILE A 29 12.05 -14.83 3.07
CA ILE A 29 13.11 -14.42 2.14
C ILE A 29 13.52 -15.61 1.31
N LYS A 30 13.05 -15.69 0.08
CA LYS A 30 13.42 -16.72 -0.89
C LYS A 30 14.84 -16.48 -1.42
N VAL A 31 15.61 -17.56 -1.54
CA VAL A 31 16.98 -17.54 -2.08
C VAL A 31 16.97 -18.23 -3.43
N ASP A 32 17.22 -17.48 -4.48
CA ASP A 32 17.27 -17.97 -5.84
C ASP A 32 18.42 -18.97 -6.09
N GLN A 33 18.26 -19.83 -7.09
CA GLN A 33 19.23 -20.89 -7.37
C GLN A 33 20.60 -20.34 -7.76
N ASN A 34 20.66 -19.24 -8.50
CA ASN A 34 21.91 -18.61 -8.91
C ASN A 34 22.73 -18.16 -7.70
N THR A 35 22.05 -17.57 -6.70
CA THR A 35 22.66 -17.19 -5.42
C THR A 35 23.14 -18.41 -4.63
N CYS A 36 22.33 -19.46 -4.55
CA CYS A 36 22.74 -20.71 -3.91
C CYS A 36 24.01 -21.27 -4.56
N ASP A 37 24.04 -21.35 -5.87
CA ASP A 37 25.19 -21.84 -6.64
C ASP A 37 26.44 -20.96 -6.43
N LYS A 38 26.26 -19.65 -6.42
CA LYS A 38 27.33 -18.70 -6.15
C LYS A 38 27.94 -18.88 -4.78
N TRP A 39 27.09 -18.99 -3.74
CA TRP A 39 27.54 -19.19 -2.37
C TRP A 39 28.27 -20.53 -2.21
N GLN A 40 27.77 -21.62 -2.80
CA GLN A 40 28.39 -22.95 -2.71
C GLN A 40 29.75 -23.03 -3.40
N LYS A 41 29.93 -22.33 -4.52
CA LYS A 41 31.18 -22.33 -5.31
C LYS A 41 32.30 -21.53 -4.65
N ASP A 42 31.99 -20.50 -3.89
CA ASP A 42 32.98 -19.67 -3.21
C ASP A 42 33.21 -20.15 -1.77
N GLN A 43 34.43 -20.61 -1.46
CA GLN A 43 34.80 -21.11 -0.14
C GLN A 43 34.57 -20.09 0.98
N ASN A 44 34.59 -18.79 0.68
CA ASN A 44 34.37 -17.74 1.66
C ASN A 44 32.87 -17.54 1.98
N THR A 45 31.95 -18.01 1.13
CA THR A 45 30.51 -17.83 1.29
C THR A 45 29.73 -19.12 1.42
N ALA A 46 30.36 -20.30 1.22
CA ALA A 46 29.70 -21.60 1.33
C ALA A 46 28.96 -21.80 2.68
N TYR A 47 29.45 -21.22 3.76
CA TYR A 47 28.81 -21.26 5.07
C TYR A 47 27.43 -20.58 5.11
N LEU A 48 27.13 -19.65 4.16
CA LEU A 48 25.83 -18.99 4.09
C LEU A 48 24.69 -19.98 3.81
N MET A 49 24.98 -21.10 3.17
CA MET A 49 24.00 -22.17 2.95
C MET A 49 23.47 -22.78 4.25
N GLU A 50 24.22 -22.71 5.35
CA GLU A 50 23.78 -23.19 6.69
C GLU A 50 22.62 -22.32 7.25
N TYR A 51 22.50 -21.08 6.76
CA TYR A 51 21.44 -20.15 7.13
C TYR A 51 20.21 -20.24 6.22
N THR A 52 20.15 -21.23 5.35
CA THR A 52 18.99 -21.48 4.48
C THR A 52 18.34 -22.82 4.82
N VAL A 53 17.05 -22.96 4.48
CA VAL A 53 16.27 -24.18 4.59
C VAL A 53 15.65 -24.51 3.24
N SER A 54 15.61 -25.81 2.86
CA SER A 54 14.84 -26.31 1.72
C SER A 54 13.48 -26.78 2.22
N ARG A 55 12.41 -26.42 1.54
CA ARG A 55 11.05 -26.86 1.79
C ARG A 55 10.58 -27.97 0.84
N GLY A 56 11.40 -28.30 -0.18
CA GLY A 56 11.10 -29.31 -1.20
C GLY A 56 12.12 -29.26 -2.36
N GLU A 57 12.03 -30.21 -3.29
CA GLU A 57 12.98 -30.29 -4.45
C GLU A 57 12.76 -29.15 -5.45
N ASP A 58 11.49 -28.75 -5.68
CA ASP A 58 11.12 -27.72 -6.65
C ASP A 58 10.76 -26.36 -5.99
N VAL A 59 11.02 -26.22 -4.69
CA VAL A 59 10.73 -25.00 -3.95
C VAL A 59 12.03 -24.24 -3.69
N PRO A 60 12.08 -22.92 -3.99
CA PRO A 60 13.24 -22.10 -3.64
C PRO A 60 13.62 -22.23 -2.18
N ARG A 61 14.91 -22.23 -1.88
CA ARG A 61 15.37 -22.20 -0.48
C ARG A 61 14.94 -20.90 0.17
N GLU A 62 14.75 -20.94 1.48
CA GLU A 62 14.39 -19.78 2.27
C GLU A 62 15.47 -19.47 3.30
N MET A 63 15.65 -18.19 3.62
CA MET A 63 16.48 -17.80 4.75
C MET A 63 15.87 -18.28 6.06
N LYS A 64 16.69 -18.82 6.94
CA LYS A 64 16.25 -19.17 8.30
C LYS A 64 16.02 -17.91 9.13
N THR A 65 14.97 -17.92 9.91
CA THR A 65 14.62 -16.87 10.87
C THR A 65 14.75 -17.37 12.32
N ASN A 66 14.78 -16.44 13.27
CA ASN A 66 14.67 -16.72 14.70
C ASN A 66 13.20 -16.71 15.15
N GLU A 67 12.95 -16.82 16.46
CA GLU A 67 11.61 -16.81 17.06
C GLU A 67 10.85 -15.50 16.87
N ALA A 68 11.54 -14.42 16.48
CA ALA A 68 10.95 -13.14 16.16
C ALA A 68 10.82 -12.90 14.63
N ASP A 69 10.87 -13.96 13.83
CA ASP A 69 10.87 -13.92 12.36
C ASP A 69 11.95 -13.03 11.73
N ALA A 70 13.04 -12.78 12.45
CA ALA A 70 14.18 -12.05 11.93
C ALA A 70 15.21 -13.01 11.29
N CYS A 71 15.73 -12.62 10.12
CA CYS A 71 16.78 -13.35 9.42
C CYS A 71 18.00 -13.59 10.33
N LEU A 72 18.51 -14.83 10.40
CA LEU A 72 19.67 -15.17 11.24
C LEU A 72 20.97 -14.47 10.81
N LEU A 73 21.00 -13.90 9.62
CA LEU A 73 22.11 -13.08 9.14
C LEU A 73 21.98 -11.60 9.50
N LEU A 74 20.96 -11.22 10.25
CA LEU A 74 20.88 -9.92 10.88
C LEU A 74 21.79 -9.88 12.11
N ASP A 75 22.58 -8.83 12.27
CA ASP A 75 23.40 -8.66 13.46
C ASP A 75 22.65 -7.88 14.58
N ASN A 76 23.30 -7.73 15.72
CA ASN A 76 22.73 -7.04 16.88
C ASN A 76 22.61 -5.51 16.71
N GLN A 77 23.08 -4.98 15.59
CA GLN A 77 22.92 -3.57 15.18
C GLN A 77 21.83 -3.39 14.12
N GLY A 78 21.12 -4.49 13.76
CA GLY A 78 20.10 -4.46 12.71
C GLY A 78 20.67 -4.46 11.28
N LEU A 79 21.95 -4.83 11.09
CA LEU A 79 22.63 -4.82 9.80
C LEU A 79 22.85 -6.22 9.24
N CYS A 80 22.77 -6.35 7.92
CA CYS A 80 22.97 -7.61 7.21
C CYS A 80 24.45 -8.06 7.25
N LYS A 81 24.72 -9.24 7.81
CA LYS A 81 26.07 -9.82 7.87
C LYS A 81 26.62 -10.16 6.48
N VAL A 82 25.78 -10.44 5.49
CA VAL A 82 26.22 -10.68 4.10
C VAL A 82 26.83 -9.43 3.53
N VAL A 83 26.08 -8.30 3.59
CA VAL A 83 26.54 -7.00 3.09
C VAL A 83 27.81 -6.57 3.80
N LYS A 84 27.86 -6.67 5.14
CA LYS A 84 29.04 -6.26 5.93
C LYS A 84 30.30 -7.03 5.60
N ARG A 85 30.19 -8.33 5.23
CA ARG A 85 31.35 -9.19 5.01
C ARG A 85 31.71 -9.39 3.56
N HIS A 86 30.73 -9.41 2.68
CA HIS A 86 30.90 -9.82 1.28
C HIS A 86 30.43 -8.76 0.28
N GLY A 87 29.69 -7.73 0.74
CA GLY A 87 29.12 -6.69 -0.10
C GLY A 87 27.77 -7.08 -0.71
N ASP A 88 27.09 -6.09 -1.30
CA ASP A 88 25.72 -6.21 -1.85
C ASP A 88 25.61 -7.26 -2.97
N GLY A 89 26.68 -7.45 -3.74
CA GLY A 89 26.72 -8.45 -4.81
C GLY A 89 26.56 -9.89 -4.35
N TYR A 90 26.52 -10.18 -3.05
CA TYR A 90 26.27 -11.51 -2.48
C TYR A 90 24.86 -11.65 -1.87
N LEU A 91 24.02 -10.64 -1.98
CA LEU A 91 22.60 -10.76 -1.62
C LEU A 91 21.89 -11.68 -2.61
N CYS A 92 20.85 -12.39 -2.13
CA CYS A 92 19.89 -13.05 -3.02
C CYS A 92 19.00 -12.01 -3.71
N ASP A 93 18.38 -12.40 -4.82
CA ASP A 93 17.56 -11.48 -5.63
C ASP A 93 16.48 -10.79 -4.80
N THR A 94 15.78 -11.51 -3.94
CA THR A 94 14.78 -10.94 -3.02
C THR A 94 15.34 -9.78 -2.19
N CYS A 95 16.53 -9.96 -1.60
CA CYS A 95 17.16 -8.92 -0.78
C CYS A 95 17.79 -7.80 -1.60
N ALA A 96 18.30 -8.11 -2.80
CA ALA A 96 18.94 -7.15 -3.67
C ALA A 96 17.94 -6.22 -4.37
N LEU A 97 16.77 -6.76 -4.72
CA LEU A 97 15.72 -6.03 -5.42
C LEU A 97 14.89 -5.16 -4.49
N PHE A 98 14.53 -5.63 -3.29
CA PHE A 98 13.72 -4.83 -2.38
C PHE A 98 14.35 -3.46 -2.06
N PRO A 99 13.60 -2.37 -2.15
CA PRO A 99 12.16 -2.21 -2.38
C PRO A 99 11.76 -2.02 -3.85
N ARG A 100 12.62 -2.38 -4.79
CA ARG A 100 12.36 -2.21 -6.22
C ARG A 100 11.32 -3.18 -6.70
N LYS A 101 10.34 -2.67 -7.44
CA LYS A 101 9.31 -3.44 -8.14
C LYS A 101 9.48 -3.27 -9.64
N LYS A 102 9.14 -4.31 -10.38
CA LYS A 102 9.08 -4.30 -11.84
C LYS A 102 7.81 -5.01 -12.28
N ASN A 103 6.96 -4.30 -13.03
CA ASN A 103 5.79 -4.85 -13.67
C ASN A 103 5.98 -4.87 -15.18
N GLN A 104 5.30 -5.78 -15.86
CA GLN A 104 5.33 -5.90 -17.32
C GLN A 104 3.91 -5.99 -17.84
N ILE A 105 3.56 -5.11 -18.76
CA ILE A 105 2.27 -5.07 -19.44
C ILE A 105 2.56 -5.31 -20.92
N THR A 106 1.80 -6.21 -21.54
CA THR A 106 1.96 -6.51 -22.96
C THR A 106 0.72 -6.05 -23.72
N GLU A 107 0.91 -5.11 -24.63
CA GLU A 107 -0.11 -4.53 -25.47
C GLU A 107 -0.02 -5.02 -26.92
N LEU A 108 -1.15 -4.99 -27.63
CA LEU A 108 -1.20 -5.14 -29.06
C LEU A 108 -1.31 -3.76 -29.72
N ASN A 109 -0.46 -3.49 -30.71
CA ASN A 109 -0.62 -2.33 -31.57
C ASN A 109 -1.72 -2.62 -32.59
N ASP A 110 -2.76 -1.79 -32.62
CA ASP A 110 -3.93 -1.96 -33.49
C ASP A 110 -3.60 -1.84 -35.01
N VAL A 111 -2.44 -1.25 -35.34
CA VAL A 111 -2.08 -0.96 -36.75
C VAL A 111 -1.36 -2.15 -37.42
N ASP A 112 -0.54 -2.89 -36.70
CA ASP A 112 0.31 -3.96 -37.25
C ASP A 112 0.32 -5.26 -36.45
N GLU A 113 -0.54 -5.39 -35.42
CA GLU A 113 -0.61 -6.51 -34.48
C GLU A 113 0.74 -6.81 -33.77
N GLU A 114 1.70 -5.87 -33.80
CA GLU A 114 2.94 -6.03 -33.06
C GLU A 114 2.68 -5.83 -31.55
N LYS A 115 3.27 -6.72 -30.74
CA LYS A 115 3.19 -6.62 -29.29
C LYS A 115 4.14 -5.54 -28.78
N VAL A 116 3.58 -4.55 -28.07
CA VAL A 116 4.35 -3.56 -27.35
C VAL A 116 4.51 -3.99 -25.90
N LEU A 117 5.76 -4.13 -25.46
CA LEU A 117 6.08 -4.43 -24.07
C LEU A 117 6.28 -3.11 -23.31
N ILE A 118 5.50 -2.90 -22.27
CA ILE A 118 5.64 -1.80 -21.31
C ILE A 118 6.25 -2.37 -20.03
N GLU A 119 7.36 -1.80 -19.62
CA GLU A 119 8.00 -2.14 -18.34
C GLU A 119 7.85 -0.97 -17.37
N GLU A 120 7.23 -1.21 -16.23
CA GLU A 120 7.06 -0.25 -15.15
C GLU A 120 8.03 -0.54 -14.01
N TYR A 121 8.66 0.50 -13.48
CA TYR A 121 9.62 0.43 -12.38
C TYR A 121 9.21 1.39 -11.27
N SER A 122 9.04 0.86 -10.07
CA SER A 122 8.62 1.59 -8.88
C SER A 122 9.38 1.14 -7.64
N LEU A 123 9.11 1.80 -6.52
CA LEU A 123 9.65 1.49 -5.21
C LEU A 123 8.50 1.24 -4.24
N SER A 124 8.54 0.13 -3.49
CA SER A 124 7.54 -0.19 -2.48
C SER A 124 7.60 0.74 -1.27
N SER A 125 6.49 1.32 -0.92
CA SER A 125 6.30 2.18 0.25
C SER A 125 6.36 1.41 1.58
N ALA A 126 6.40 0.08 1.55
CA ALA A 126 6.77 -0.76 2.70
C ALA A 126 8.18 -0.46 3.24
N CYS A 127 9.01 0.27 2.48
CA CYS A 127 10.36 0.66 2.88
C CYS A 127 10.40 2.07 3.47
N PRO A 128 10.80 2.26 4.74
CA PRO A 128 10.90 3.58 5.35
C PRO A 128 11.79 4.58 4.59
N ALA A 129 12.82 4.10 3.88
CA ALA A 129 13.64 4.97 3.03
C ALA A 129 12.87 5.51 1.82
N VAL A 130 11.92 4.74 1.29
CA VAL A 130 11.03 5.20 0.22
C VAL A 130 10.06 6.25 0.74
N MET A 131 9.55 6.08 1.96
CA MET A 131 8.73 7.10 2.62
C MET A 131 9.47 8.44 2.79
N GLU A 132 10.74 8.41 3.22
CA GLU A 132 11.58 9.63 3.28
C GLU A 132 11.73 10.27 1.89
N MET A 133 11.85 9.47 0.83
CA MET A 133 11.98 9.96 -0.56
C MET A 133 10.67 10.59 -1.04
N LEU A 134 9.53 9.93 -0.84
CA LEU A 134 8.21 10.44 -1.23
C LEU A 134 7.87 11.75 -0.50
N ASP A 135 8.21 11.84 0.77
CA ASP A 135 8.05 13.07 1.55
C ASP A 135 8.95 14.21 1.05
N GLY A 136 10.13 13.89 0.58
CA GLY A 136 11.09 14.86 0.04
C GLY A 136 10.76 15.41 -1.35
N LEU A 137 9.73 14.89 -2.03
CA LEU A 137 9.32 15.41 -3.34
C LEU A 137 8.66 16.79 -3.20
N GLU A 138 9.05 17.73 -4.05
CA GLU A 138 8.48 19.08 -4.09
C GLU A 138 7.13 19.14 -4.84
N SER A 139 6.83 18.11 -5.64
CA SER A 139 5.63 18.01 -6.47
C SER A 139 4.93 16.65 -6.30
N SER A 140 3.88 16.41 -7.09
CA SER A 140 3.28 15.09 -7.24
C SER A 140 4.29 14.03 -7.71
N LEU A 141 3.93 12.75 -7.61
CA LEU A 141 4.75 11.65 -8.09
C LEU A 141 4.95 11.78 -9.61
N GLY A 142 6.18 12.10 -10.04
CA GLY A 142 6.52 12.17 -11.45
C GLY A 142 6.84 10.80 -12.04
N LEU A 143 6.41 10.59 -13.28
CA LEU A 143 6.74 9.41 -14.06
C LEU A 143 7.67 9.78 -15.23
N GLU A 144 8.79 9.08 -15.36
CA GLU A 144 9.71 9.19 -16.48
C GLU A 144 9.38 8.13 -17.53
N VAL A 145 9.01 8.55 -18.72
CA VAL A 145 8.72 7.66 -19.86
C VAL A 145 9.91 7.66 -20.82
N LYS A 146 10.44 6.47 -21.13
CA LYS A 146 11.52 6.25 -22.12
C LYS A 146 11.06 5.25 -23.16
N GLY A 147 11.35 5.54 -24.42
CA GLY A 147 10.94 4.77 -25.58
C GLY A 147 9.94 5.56 -26.43
N GLU A 148 9.77 5.11 -27.66
CA GLU A 148 8.78 5.69 -28.56
C GLU A 148 7.47 4.94 -28.35
N CYS A 149 6.43 5.67 -27.95
CA CYS A 149 5.05 5.25 -28.03
C CYS A 149 4.54 5.77 -29.36
N GLU A 150 4.30 4.89 -30.32
CA GLU A 150 3.71 5.28 -31.60
C GLU A 150 2.24 5.68 -31.35
N ASP A 151 1.76 6.66 -32.11
CA ASP A 151 0.33 7.02 -32.14
C ASP A 151 -0.48 5.76 -32.52
N GLY A 152 -1.40 5.32 -31.65
CA GLY A 152 -2.27 4.16 -31.91
C GLY A 152 -2.07 2.98 -30.94
N ILE A 153 -1.28 3.12 -29.85
CA ILE A 153 -1.32 2.12 -28.78
C ILE A 153 -2.62 2.29 -27.99
N HIS A 154 -3.42 1.26 -28.02
CA HIS A 154 -4.62 1.15 -27.20
C HIS A 154 -4.27 0.43 -25.92
N PHE A 155 -4.30 1.14 -24.78
CA PHE A 155 -4.03 0.54 -23.47
C PHE A 155 -5.26 -0.25 -23.00
N PRO A 156 -5.07 -1.38 -22.25
CA PRO A 156 -6.19 -2.09 -21.63
C PRO A 156 -7.06 -1.17 -20.80
N MET A 157 -8.33 -1.51 -20.69
CA MET A 157 -9.28 -0.70 -19.91
C MET A 157 -8.84 -0.59 -18.44
N GLU A 158 -8.32 -1.65 -17.84
CA GLU A 158 -7.82 -1.66 -16.46
C GLU A 158 -6.65 -0.69 -16.29
N TYR A 159 -5.77 -0.62 -17.27
CA TYR A 159 -4.66 0.33 -17.27
C TYR A 159 -5.16 1.78 -17.35
N ARG A 160 -6.17 2.06 -18.20
CA ARG A 160 -6.76 3.40 -18.33
C ARG A 160 -7.48 3.82 -17.05
N VAL A 161 -8.25 2.90 -16.43
CA VAL A 161 -8.90 3.12 -15.12
C VAL A 161 -7.84 3.41 -14.07
N ARG A 162 -6.79 2.57 -13.95
CA ARG A 162 -5.69 2.80 -13.00
C ARG A 162 -5.01 4.15 -13.18
N ASN A 163 -4.73 4.56 -14.41
CA ASN A 163 -4.12 5.86 -14.67
C ASN A 163 -5.04 7.01 -14.28
N THR A 164 -6.35 6.88 -14.49
CA THR A 164 -7.33 7.87 -14.04
C THR A 164 -7.35 7.97 -12.52
N LEU A 165 -7.28 6.85 -11.79
CA LEU A 165 -7.14 6.84 -10.33
C LEU A 165 -5.87 7.56 -9.87
N ILE A 166 -4.73 7.36 -10.53
CA ILE A 166 -3.47 8.04 -10.21
C ILE A 166 -3.62 9.56 -10.39
N CYS A 167 -4.15 10.01 -11.54
CA CYS A 167 -4.40 11.42 -11.81
C CYS A 167 -5.36 12.04 -10.78
N MET A 168 -6.40 11.31 -10.43
CA MET A 168 -7.41 11.69 -9.44
C MET A 168 -6.78 11.88 -8.06
N ILE A 169 -6.08 10.88 -7.56
CA ILE A 169 -5.42 10.92 -6.25
C ILE A 169 -4.37 12.02 -6.20
N GLN A 170 -3.61 12.24 -7.26
CA GLN A 170 -2.61 13.32 -7.33
C GLN A 170 -3.23 14.72 -7.44
N GLY A 171 -4.54 14.84 -7.66
CA GLY A 171 -5.21 16.12 -7.86
C GLY A 171 -4.79 16.80 -9.17
N GLU A 172 -4.54 16.03 -10.21
CA GLU A 172 -4.19 16.57 -11.51
C GLU A 172 -5.42 17.14 -12.23
N SER A 173 -5.21 18.15 -13.11
CA SER A 173 -6.28 18.77 -13.88
C SER A 173 -7.43 19.26 -12.99
N ILE A 174 -8.67 18.82 -13.26
CA ILE A 174 -9.88 19.21 -12.53
C ILE A 174 -9.95 18.66 -11.09
N TYR A 175 -9.22 17.58 -10.80
CA TYR A 175 -9.27 16.91 -9.50
C TYR A 175 -8.66 17.74 -8.36
N HIS A 176 -7.86 18.76 -8.65
CA HIS A 176 -7.31 19.66 -7.63
C HIS A 176 -8.38 20.48 -6.88
N GLU A 177 -9.61 20.57 -7.41
CA GLU A 177 -10.72 21.24 -6.75
C GLU A 177 -11.29 20.44 -5.56
N PHE A 178 -10.94 19.16 -5.45
CA PHE A 178 -11.43 18.25 -4.43
C PHE A 178 -10.35 17.95 -3.37
N SER A 179 -10.77 17.78 -2.13
CA SER A 179 -9.92 17.29 -1.04
C SER A 179 -9.42 15.87 -1.32
N LEU A 180 -8.39 15.42 -0.61
CA LEU A 180 -7.88 14.04 -0.78
C LEU A 180 -8.96 13.00 -0.48
N THR A 181 -9.77 13.19 0.57
CA THR A 181 -10.87 12.28 0.91
C THR A 181 -11.90 12.20 -0.22
N GLU A 182 -12.32 13.33 -0.77
CA GLU A 182 -13.25 13.37 -1.91
C GLU A 182 -12.67 12.67 -3.14
N ARG A 183 -11.39 12.86 -3.44
CA ARG A 183 -10.71 12.17 -4.55
C ARG A 183 -10.64 10.66 -4.35
N ILE A 184 -10.45 10.20 -3.11
CA ILE A 184 -10.51 8.77 -2.77
C ILE A 184 -11.91 8.23 -3.03
N MET A 185 -12.96 8.96 -2.62
CA MET A 185 -14.35 8.55 -2.85
C MET A 185 -14.74 8.56 -4.32
N LEU A 186 -14.29 9.55 -5.10
CA LEU A 186 -14.45 9.55 -6.55
C LEU A 186 -13.78 8.34 -7.21
N GLY A 187 -12.63 7.89 -6.67
CA GLY A 187 -11.98 6.65 -7.11
C GLY A 187 -12.82 5.40 -6.87
N PHE A 188 -13.45 5.28 -5.70
CA PHE A 188 -14.42 4.20 -5.44
C PHE A 188 -15.61 4.24 -6.37
N SER A 189 -16.21 5.42 -6.56
CA SER A 189 -17.35 5.58 -7.47
C SER A 189 -16.99 5.20 -8.91
N LEU A 190 -15.80 5.60 -9.38
CA LEU A 190 -15.31 5.19 -10.71
C LEU A 190 -15.19 3.67 -10.82
N LEU A 191 -14.57 3.02 -9.83
CA LEU A 191 -14.35 1.57 -9.86
C LEU A 191 -15.67 0.81 -9.85
N HIS A 192 -16.61 1.16 -8.96
CA HIS A 192 -17.92 0.52 -8.90
C HIS A 192 -18.72 0.71 -10.19
N GLU A 193 -18.71 1.90 -10.79
CA GLU A 193 -19.37 2.13 -12.09
C GLU A 193 -18.70 1.35 -13.23
N CYS A 194 -17.37 1.20 -13.20
CA CYS A 194 -16.66 0.39 -14.18
C CYS A 194 -16.94 -1.11 -14.05
N LEU A 195 -17.16 -1.62 -12.81
CA LEU A 195 -17.55 -3.01 -12.58
C LEU A 195 -18.93 -3.36 -13.19
N ASP A 196 -19.81 -2.38 -13.30
CA ASP A 196 -21.12 -2.53 -13.94
C ASP A 196 -21.08 -2.44 -15.48
N CYS A 197 -19.90 -2.18 -16.07
CA CYS A 197 -19.74 -2.04 -17.52
C CYS A 197 -19.54 -3.40 -18.20
N ASP A 198 -20.39 -3.71 -19.17
CA ASP A 198 -20.32 -4.97 -19.94
C ASP A 198 -19.28 -4.95 -21.06
N THR A 199 -18.80 -3.79 -21.48
CA THR A 199 -17.90 -3.61 -22.62
C THR A 199 -16.85 -2.54 -22.37
N GLU A 200 -15.73 -2.63 -23.07
CA GLU A 200 -14.67 -1.63 -23.03
C GLU A 200 -15.15 -0.22 -23.45
N GLU A 201 -16.08 -0.12 -24.43
CA GLU A 201 -16.69 1.14 -24.84
C GLU A 201 -17.47 1.78 -23.68
N ASN A 202 -18.18 0.99 -22.87
CA ASN A 202 -18.90 1.50 -21.70
C ASN A 202 -17.95 2.00 -20.62
N VAL A 203 -16.77 1.36 -20.45
CA VAL A 203 -15.73 1.85 -19.56
C VAL A 203 -15.16 3.18 -20.05
N ASP A 204 -14.96 3.33 -21.36
CA ASP A 204 -14.51 4.62 -21.93
C ASP A 204 -15.54 5.73 -21.73
N ASP A 205 -16.82 5.45 -21.94
CA ASP A 205 -17.92 6.39 -21.66
C ASP A 205 -17.92 6.77 -20.17
N CYS A 206 -17.68 5.81 -19.28
CA CYS A 206 -17.55 6.05 -17.84
C CYS A 206 -16.35 7.00 -17.55
N LEU A 207 -15.18 6.72 -18.12
CA LEU A 207 -13.99 7.57 -17.94
C LEU A 207 -14.22 9.00 -18.45
N GLU A 208 -14.99 9.20 -19.53
CA GLU A 208 -15.37 10.53 -20.02
C GLU A 208 -16.26 11.28 -19.01
N VAL A 209 -17.16 10.59 -18.31
CA VAL A 209 -17.98 11.19 -17.23
C VAL A 209 -17.08 11.72 -16.12
N TYR A 210 -16.02 10.98 -15.76
CA TYR A 210 -15.07 11.40 -14.72
C TYR A 210 -14.05 12.43 -15.18
N ALA A 211 -14.02 12.79 -16.46
CA ALA A 211 -13.23 13.90 -16.99
C ALA A 211 -13.99 15.25 -16.98
N ASP A 212 -15.25 15.28 -16.54
CA ASP A 212 -16.09 16.48 -16.48
C ASP A 212 -16.33 16.94 -15.04
N ILE A 213 -15.99 18.19 -14.73
CA ILE A 213 -16.04 18.76 -13.37
C ILE A 213 -17.48 18.84 -12.80
N GLU A 214 -18.48 19.09 -13.64
CA GLU A 214 -19.86 19.23 -13.16
C GLU A 214 -20.41 17.85 -12.73
N ASN A 215 -20.07 16.79 -13.48
CA ASN A 215 -20.42 15.43 -13.10
C ASN A 215 -19.76 15.02 -11.76
N LEU A 216 -18.50 15.41 -11.56
CA LEU A 216 -17.81 15.13 -10.29
C LEU A 216 -18.44 15.86 -9.10
N ARG A 217 -18.87 17.11 -9.30
CA ARG A 217 -19.58 17.88 -8.28
C ARG A 217 -20.92 17.25 -7.90
N GLU A 218 -21.71 16.78 -8.88
CA GLU A 218 -22.97 16.08 -8.62
C GLU A 218 -22.75 14.80 -7.80
N LYS A 219 -21.67 14.05 -8.11
CA LYS A 219 -21.31 12.85 -7.30
C LYS A 219 -20.95 13.23 -5.86
N MET A 220 -20.22 14.32 -5.65
CA MET A 220 -19.84 14.75 -4.31
C MET A 220 -21.05 15.28 -3.50
N GLU A 221 -22.01 15.97 -4.14
CA GLU A 221 -23.27 16.36 -3.48
C GLU A 221 -24.01 15.14 -2.93
N TYR A 222 -24.02 14.03 -3.65
CA TYR A 222 -24.61 12.77 -3.15
C TYR A 222 -23.93 12.28 -1.87
N TRP A 223 -22.59 12.30 -1.80
CA TRP A 223 -21.84 11.88 -0.62
C TRP A 223 -22.06 12.82 0.58
N GLU A 224 -22.10 14.13 0.34
CA GLU A 224 -22.36 15.11 1.39
C GLU A 224 -23.73 14.91 2.07
N GLU A 225 -24.77 14.51 1.29
CA GLU A 225 -26.11 14.21 1.83
C GLU A 225 -26.12 12.95 2.71
N MET A 226 -25.14 12.07 2.56
CA MET A 226 -25.02 10.80 3.27
C MET A 226 -24.06 10.86 4.47
N GLU A 227 -23.63 12.06 4.91
CA GLU A 227 -22.66 12.19 6.00
C GLU A 227 -23.05 11.34 7.23
N PRO A 228 -22.21 10.35 7.63
CA PRO A 228 -22.56 9.43 8.71
C PRO A 228 -22.43 10.08 10.08
N ALA A 229 -23.16 9.55 11.06
CA ALA A 229 -22.99 9.99 12.43
C ALA A 229 -21.61 9.60 12.98
N ILE A 230 -20.96 10.51 13.71
CA ILE A 230 -19.63 10.28 14.30
C ILE A 230 -19.54 9.00 15.15
N GLN A 231 -20.64 8.60 15.79
CA GLN A 231 -20.68 7.35 16.57
C GLN A 231 -20.49 6.14 15.67
N ASP A 232 -21.20 6.09 14.56
CA ASP A 232 -21.15 4.98 13.61
C ASP A 232 -19.78 4.89 12.96
N THR A 233 -19.22 6.03 12.53
CA THR A 233 -17.85 6.16 12.02
C THR A 233 -16.82 5.61 13.01
N MET A 234 -16.88 6.03 14.26
CA MET A 234 -15.89 5.62 15.26
C MET A 234 -16.05 4.16 15.70
N GLU A 235 -17.26 3.63 15.73
CA GLU A 235 -17.50 2.22 16.03
C GLU A 235 -16.92 1.34 14.93
N GLU A 236 -17.19 1.65 13.66
CA GLU A 236 -16.63 0.91 12.53
C GLU A 236 -15.10 1.05 12.40
N LEU A 237 -14.56 2.26 12.56
CA LEU A 237 -13.12 2.47 12.59
C LEU A 237 -12.43 1.65 13.67
N CYS A 238 -12.99 1.60 14.87
CA CYS A 238 -12.43 0.79 15.96
C CYS A 238 -12.53 -0.70 15.67
N GLN A 239 -13.65 -1.18 15.12
CA GLN A 239 -13.82 -2.58 14.76
C GLN A 239 -12.85 -3.00 13.66
N THR A 240 -12.76 -2.21 12.60
CA THR A 240 -11.82 -2.45 11.48
C THR A 240 -10.37 -2.43 11.97
N PHE A 241 -10.02 -1.44 12.80
CA PHE A 241 -8.69 -1.34 13.39
C PHE A 241 -8.35 -2.56 14.25
N TRP A 242 -9.28 -3.01 15.07
CA TRP A 242 -9.10 -4.21 15.91
C TRP A 242 -8.91 -5.46 15.04
N ASN A 243 -9.78 -5.67 14.06
CA ASN A 243 -9.72 -6.82 13.15
C ASN A 243 -8.36 -6.90 12.42
N VAL A 244 -7.90 -5.79 11.87
CA VAL A 244 -6.60 -5.72 11.16
C VAL A 244 -5.42 -5.93 12.11
N THR A 245 -5.50 -5.46 13.36
CA THR A 245 -4.34 -5.44 14.26
C THR A 245 -4.30 -6.58 15.27
N GLU A 246 -5.39 -7.31 15.50
CA GLU A 246 -5.48 -8.33 16.56
C GLU A 246 -4.40 -9.41 16.43
N TYR A 247 -4.21 -9.96 15.25
CA TYR A 247 -3.18 -10.95 14.99
C TYR A 247 -1.77 -10.34 15.12
N TYR A 248 -1.55 -9.18 14.55
CA TYR A 248 -0.22 -8.54 14.48
C TYR A 248 0.27 -8.01 15.82
N LYS A 249 -0.64 -7.64 16.74
CA LYS A 249 -0.25 -7.16 18.10
C LYS A 249 0.48 -8.22 18.92
N GLU A 250 0.33 -9.50 18.58
CA GLU A 250 1.01 -10.60 19.28
C GLU A 250 2.32 -11.00 18.59
N LEU A 251 2.55 -10.59 17.35
CA LEU A 251 3.78 -10.92 16.62
C LEU A 251 4.95 -10.04 17.08
N PRO A 252 6.11 -10.61 17.47
CA PRO A 252 7.24 -9.86 18.03
C PRO A 252 7.71 -8.69 17.15
N MET A 253 7.58 -8.82 15.83
CA MET A 253 7.97 -7.78 14.88
C MET A 253 7.04 -6.58 14.91
N TYR A 254 5.72 -6.82 14.95
CA TYR A 254 4.70 -5.77 14.80
C TYR A 254 4.23 -5.22 16.15
N ARG A 255 4.32 -6.03 17.21
CA ARG A 255 3.93 -5.64 18.57
C ARG A 255 4.43 -4.26 19.01
N PRO A 256 5.70 -3.86 18.79
CA PRO A 256 6.20 -2.56 19.22
C PRO A 256 5.48 -1.36 18.58
N TYR A 257 4.76 -1.59 17.51
CA TYR A 257 4.07 -0.56 16.72
C TYR A 257 2.56 -0.53 16.97
N VAL A 258 1.92 -1.70 16.99
CA VAL A 258 0.43 -1.77 17.03
C VAL A 258 -0.16 -1.99 18.42
N TYR A 259 0.63 -2.51 19.36
CA TYR A 259 0.10 -2.99 20.67
C TYR A 259 -0.60 -1.89 21.47
N ASP A 260 0.04 -0.72 21.62
CA ASP A 260 -0.50 0.37 22.44
C ASP A 260 -1.79 0.95 21.85
N ALA A 261 -1.85 1.07 20.51
CA ALA A 261 -3.05 1.53 19.81
C ALA A 261 -4.20 0.50 19.93
N ALA A 262 -3.91 -0.80 19.74
CA ALA A 262 -4.89 -1.86 19.89
C ALA A 262 -5.45 -1.93 21.32
N CYS A 263 -4.60 -1.86 22.35
CA CYS A 263 -5.03 -1.81 23.74
C CYS A 263 -5.92 -0.59 24.05
N LYS A 264 -5.70 0.52 23.37
CA LYS A 264 -6.54 1.70 23.54
C LYS A 264 -7.95 1.48 22.98
N VAL A 265 -8.07 0.86 21.80
CA VAL A 265 -9.36 0.44 21.25
C VAL A 265 -10.06 -0.55 22.18
N ASP A 266 -9.35 -1.57 22.68
CA ASP A 266 -9.90 -2.52 23.66
C ASP A 266 -10.43 -1.83 24.91
N SER A 267 -9.81 -0.74 25.34
CA SER A 267 -10.26 0.02 26.51
C SER A 267 -11.55 0.83 26.27
N TRP A 268 -11.85 1.16 25.02
CA TRP A 268 -13.09 1.86 24.64
C TRP A 268 -14.27 0.92 24.52
N TYR A 269 -14.02 -0.33 24.14
CA TYR A 269 -15.03 -1.38 23.91
C TYR A 269 -14.73 -2.63 24.76
N PRO A 270 -14.70 -2.52 26.12
CA PRO A 270 -14.45 -3.67 26.96
C PRO A 270 -15.65 -4.63 26.94
N GLU A 271 -15.43 -5.92 27.30
CA GLU A 271 -16.50 -6.94 27.39
C GLU A 271 -17.73 -6.51 28.21
N ARG A 272 -17.52 -5.59 29.17
CA ARG A 272 -18.60 -4.97 29.95
C ARG A 272 -18.56 -3.47 29.72
N ASP A 273 -19.62 -2.94 29.12
CA ASP A 273 -19.72 -1.50 28.95
C ASP A 273 -19.76 -0.81 30.33
N THR A 274 -18.80 0.09 30.54
CA THR A 274 -18.63 0.82 31.78
C THR A 274 -18.82 2.32 31.53
N GLU A 275 -19.21 3.07 32.58
CA GLU A 275 -19.30 4.53 32.50
C GLU A 275 -17.96 5.17 32.08
N ALA A 276 -16.85 4.57 32.49
CA ALA A 276 -15.52 5.02 32.10
C ALA A 276 -15.25 4.83 30.60
N ALA A 277 -15.60 3.67 30.03
CA ALA A 277 -15.46 3.40 28.60
C ALA A 277 -16.37 4.34 27.78
N ALA A 278 -17.59 4.57 28.20
CA ALA A 278 -18.49 5.51 27.54
C ALA A 278 -17.96 6.95 27.56
N ALA A 279 -17.34 7.38 28.66
CA ALA A 279 -16.69 8.70 28.75
C ALA A 279 -15.48 8.81 27.83
N MET A 280 -14.67 7.75 27.70
CA MET A 280 -13.51 7.71 26.79
C MET A 280 -13.96 7.77 25.32
N ARG A 281 -15.02 7.03 24.93
CA ARG A 281 -15.61 7.11 23.59
C ARG A 281 -16.12 8.52 23.29
N ALA A 282 -16.90 9.12 24.20
CA ALA A 282 -17.41 10.47 24.03
C ALA A 282 -16.27 11.51 23.85
N GLN A 283 -15.16 11.35 24.57
CA GLN A 283 -13.97 12.18 24.39
C GLN A 283 -13.34 11.96 23.01
N ALA A 284 -13.20 10.72 22.57
CA ALA A 284 -12.68 10.37 21.25
C ALA A 284 -13.51 11.02 20.15
N TYR A 285 -14.85 10.86 20.19
CA TYR A 285 -15.78 11.47 19.24
C TYR A 285 -15.63 13.00 19.19
N GLY A 286 -15.53 13.66 20.36
CA GLY A 286 -15.36 15.10 20.44
C GLY A 286 -14.03 15.65 19.93
N THR A 287 -13.03 14.78 19.72
CA THR A 287 -11.71 15.18 19.23
C THR A 287 -11.41 14.73 17.79
N TRP A 288 -12.30 13.93 17.20
CA TRP A 288 -12.09 13.35 15.87
C TRP A 288 -11.96 14.43 14.77
N GLU A 289 -12.84 15.43 14.77
CA GLU A 289 -12.77 16.54 13.82
C GLU A 289 -11.46 17.33 13.91
N GLN A 290 -10.97 17.55 15.12
CA GLN A 290 -9.67 18.21 15.30
C GLN A 290 -8.52 17.34 14.81
N HIS A 291 -8.66 16.02 14.96
CA HIS A 291 -7.71 15.08 14.42
C HIS A 291 -7.69 15.11 12.88
N LYS A 292 -8.86 15.05 12.23
CA LYS A 292 -8.95 15.14 10.75
C LYS A 292 -8.25 16.41 10.24
N GLN A 293 -8.55 17.56 10.82
CA GLN A 293 -7.92 18.83 10.45
C GLN A 293 -6.41 18.80 10.63
N LYS A 294 -5.92 18.23 11.71
CA LYS A 294 -4.49 18.15 11.99
C LYS A 294 -3.79 17.14 11.09
N PHE A 295 -4.43 16.00 10.80
CA PHE A 295 -3.86 14.99 9.93
C PHE A 295 -3.81 15.45 8.47
N ALA A 296 -4.71 16.32 8.03
CA ALA A 296 -4.71 16.94 6.70
C ALA A 296 -3.40 17.70 6.36
N GLU A 297 -2.58 18.07 7.35
CA GLU A 297 -1.22 18.59 7.11
C GLU A 297 -0.34 17.58 6.33
N TYR A 298 -0.70 16.29 6.34
CA TYR A 298 -0.02 15.20 5.65
C TYR A 298 -0.66 14.80 4.31
N ASP A 299 -1.71 15.49 3.85
CA ASP A 299 -2.41 15.13 2.59
C ASP A 299 -1.47 15.12 1.38
N SER A 300 -0.52 16.05 1.32
CA SER A 300 0.51 16.05 0.28
C SER A 300 1.40 14.81 0.28
N LEU A 301 1.73 14.27 1.45
CA LEU A 301 2.48 13.02 1.58
C LEU A 301 1.57 11.84 1.25
N ALA A 302 0.36 11.83 1.82
CA ALA A 302 -0.63 10.78 1.61
C ALA A 302 -0.95 10.59 0.12
N GLN A 303 -1.22 11.66 -0.62
CA GLN A 303 -1.50 11.57 -2.05
C GLN A 303 -0.33 10.97 -2.85
N ARG A 304 0.93 11.29 -2.49
CA ARG A 304 2.10 10.71 -3.16
C ARG A 304 2.29 9.24 -2.84
N ILE A 305 1.99 8.82 -1.59
CA ILE A 305 2.04 7.42 -1.19
C ILE A 305 0.95 6.64 -1.92
N LEU A 306 -0.31 7.08 -1.85
CA LEU A 306 -1.44 6.43 -2.51
C LEU A 306 -1.20 6.31 -4.02
N ALA A 307 -0.77 7.38 -4.69
CA ALA A 307 -0.45 7.34 -6.11
C ALA A 307 0.70 6.37 -6.43
N SER A 308 1.72 6.29 -5.55
CA SER A 308 2.84 5.35 -5.70
C SER A 308 2.38 3.90 -5.54
N GLU A 309 1.51 3.61 -4.57
CA GLU A 309 0.94 2.27 -4.36
C GLU A 309 0.01 1.88 -5.50
N ILE A 310 -0.88 2.77 -5.96
CA ILE A 310 -1.73 2.51 -7.14
C ILE A 310 -0.86 2.22 -8.37
N PHE A 311 0.21 2.97 -8.62
CA PHE A 311 1.11 2.71 -9.73
C PHE A 311 1.87 1.39 -9.58
N SER A 312 2.22 0.99 -8.36
CA SER A 312 3.05 -0.17 -8.07
C SER A 312 2.28 -1.48 -7.93
N ASP A 313 1.07 -1.41 -7.40
CA ASP A 313 0.34 -2.57 -6.84
C ASP A 313 -1.03 -2.79 -7.47
N CYS A 314 -1.74 -1.77 -7.96
CA CYS A 314 -2.96 -1.94 -8.74
C CYS A 314 -2.63 -2.42 -10.17
N ILE A 315 -2.12 -3.64 -10.30
CA ILE A 315 -1.74 -4.25 -11.57
C ILE A 315 -2.55 -5.53 -11.74
N SER A 316 -3.57 -5.46 -12.56
CA SER A 316 -4.41 -6.60 -12.93
C SER A 316 -4.98 -6.41 -14.32
N ASP A 317 -5.39 -7.49 -14.96
CA ASP A 317 -6.23 -7.56 -16.16
C ASP A 317 -7.71 -7.86 -15.81
N ASP A 318 -8.08 -7.62 -14.54
CA ASP A 318 -9.43 -7.75 -14.00
C ASP A 318 -9.78 -6.52 -13.13
N LEU A 319 -10.93 -5.90 -13.41
CA LEU A 319 -11.39 -4.70 -12.68
C LEU A 319 -11.78 -5.02 -11.22
N GLY A 320 -12.23 -6.24 -10.94
CA GLY A 320 -12.54 -6.69 -9.58
C GLY A 320 -11.26 -6.71 -8.73
N GLU A 321 -10.21 -7.40 -9.20
CA GLU A 321 -8.91 -7.43 -8.51
C GLU A 321 -8.31 -6.02 -8.36
N LEU A 322 -8.46 -5.17 -9.38
CA LEU A 322 -7.99 -3.79 -9.30
C LEU A 322 -8.75 -3.00 -8.21
N THR A 323 -10.05 -3.27 -8.05
CA THR A 323 -10.88 -2.70 -6.98
C THR A 323 -10.43 -3.19 -5.60
N GLU A 324 -10.17 -4.49 -5.45
CA GLU A 324 -9.63 -5.06 -4.20
C GLU A 324 -8.28 -4.44 -3.81
N TYR A 325 -7.37 -4.25 -4.76
CA TYR A 325 -6.10 -3.56 -4.50
C TYR A 325 -6.31 -2.10 -4.08
N TYR A 326 -7.22 -1.39 -4.74
CA TYR A 326 -7.54 -0.01 -4.36
C TYR A 326 -8.13 0.07 -2.95
N GLN A 327 -9.04 -0.83 -2.58
CA GLN A 327 -9.59 -0.96 -1.22
C GLN A 327 -8.47 -1.17 -0.19
N ALA A 328 -7.53 -2.08 -0.47
CA ALA A 328 -6.41 -2.35 0.42
C ALA A 328 -5.52 -1.10 0.61
N ILE A 329 -5.20 -0.38 -0.47
CA ILE A 329 -4.40 0.84 -0.42
C ILE A 329 -5.11 1.95 0.38
N VAL A 330 -6.42 2.11 0.21
CA VAL A 330 -7.19 3.08 0.99
C VAL A 330 -7.27 2.67 2.47
N LEU A 331 -7.38 1.37 2.75
CA LEU A 331 -7.36 0.87 4.13
C LEU A 331 -6.02 1.18 4.82
N GLU A 332 -4.89 1.12 4.13
CA GLU A 332 -3.57 1.52 4.68
C GLU A 332 -3.57 3.00 5.14
N TYR A 333 -4.18 3.88 4.35
CA TYR A 333 -4.36 5.29 4.71
C TYR A 333 -5.24 5.44 5.96
N ILE A 334 -6.40 4.76 6.01
CA ILE A 334 -7.34 4.78 7.13
C ILE A 334 -6.65 4.29 8.41
N MET A 335 -5.96 3.16 8.34
CA MET A 335 -5.25 2.55 9.48
C MET A 335 -4.11 3.43 9.99
N THR A 336 -3.39 4.10 9.09
CA THR A 336 -2.36 5.08 9.45
C THR A 336 -2.99 6.24 10.20
N ARG A 337 -4.05 6.85 9.67
CA ARG A 337 -4.79 7.95 10.28
C ARG A 337 -5.30 7.57 11.68
N MET A 338 -5.90 6.38 11.80
CA MET A 338 -6.42 5.87 13.08
C MET A 338 -5.29 5.64 14.09
N SER A 339 -4.15 5.08 13.69
CA SER A 339 -2.99 4.91 14.58
C SER A 339 -2.47 6.22 15.15
N ILE A 340 -2.34 7.24 14.31
CA ILE A 340 -1.90 8.58 14.72
C ILE A 340 -2.92 9.21 15.68
N PHE A 341 -4.22 9.01 15.44
CA PHE A 341 -5.28 9.43 16.36
C PHE A 341 -5.17 8.75 17.73
N LEU A 342 -5.08 7.43 17.73
CA LEU A 342 -5.01 6.62 18.93
C LEU A 342 -3.78 6.95 19.78
N LEU A 343 -2.63 7.17 19.17
CA LEU A 343 -1.38 7.44 19.87
C LEU A 343 -1.20 8.93 20.21
N GLY A 344 -1.81 9.83 19.46
CA GLY A 344 -1.69 11.28 19.63
C GLY A 344 -0.32 11.84 19.26
N ASP A 345 0.50 11.06 18.54
CA ASP A 345 1.82 11.47 18.06
C ASP A 345 1.78 11.78 16.57
N TYR A 346 1.72 13.07 16.24
CA TYR A 346 1.66 13.60 14.88
C TYR A 346 3.03 13.95 14.31
N SER A 347 4.11 13.39 14.84
CA SER A 347 5.43 13.59 14.23
C SER A 347 5.48 12.96 12.84
N LYS A 348 6.19 13.62 11.93
CA LYS A 348 6.37 13.17 10.56
C LYS A 348 6.92 11.73 10.51
N GLU A 349 7.90 11.44 11.34
CA GLU A 349 8.54 10.14 11.47
C GLU A 349 7.53 9.05 11.85
N LYS A 350 6.52 9.39 12.67
CA LYS A 350 5.45 8.45 13.02
C LYS A 350 4.49 8.22 11.87
N VAL A 351 4.08 9.26 11.18
CA VAL A 351 3.20 9.12 10.01
C VAL A 351 3.87 8.25 8.94
N GLN A 352 5.12 8.53 8.58
CA GLN A 352 5.90 7.73 7.63
C GLN A 352 6.06 6.28 8.09
N LEU A 353 6.31 6.06 9.37
CA LEU A 353 6.48 4.73 9.96
C LEU A 353 5.18 3.91 9.85
N TYR A 354 4.03 4.51 10.19
CA TYR A 354 2.74 3.81 10.16
C TYR A 354 2.28 3.52 8.73
N TYR A 355 2.53 4.38 7.77
CA TYR A 355 2.33 4.03 6.36
C TYR A 355 3.17 2.81 5.96
N SER A 356 4.49 2.84 6.19
CA SER A 356 5.34 1.67 5.89
C SER A 356 4.90 0.41 6.61
N LEU A 357 4.34 0.54 7.81
CA LEU A 357 3.81 -0.57 8.58
C LEU A 357 2.58 -1.19 7.92
N TYR A 358 1.59 -0.36 7.55
CA TYR A 358 0.34 -0.87 7.00
C TYR A 358 0.49 -1.38 5.56
N VAL A 359 1.37 -0.80 4.75
CA VAL A 359 1.76 -1.42 3.47
C VAL A 359 2.33 -2.83 3.67
N ARG A 360 3.03 -3.11 4.77
CA ARG A 360 3.50 -4.47 5.09
C ARG A 360 2.41 -5.39 5.61
N ILE A 361 1.48 -4.86 6.39
CA ILE A 361 0.41 -5.65 7.01
C ILE A 361 -0.70 -5.95 6.00
N ILE A 362 -1.09 -4.96 5.21
CA ILE A 362 -2.23 -4.99 4.29
C ILE A 362 -1.73 -5.24 2.87
N GLY A 363 -0.91 -4.35 2.31
CA GLY A 363 -0.51 -4.38 0.90
C GLY A 363 0.30 -5.62 0.51
N HIS A 364 1.16 -6.14 1.41
CA HIS A 364 1.85 -7.41 1.16
C HIS A 364 0.97 -8.65 1.41
N ASN A 365 -0.27 -8.48 1.83
CA ASN A 365 -1.22 -9.53 2.13
C ASN A 365 -2.60 -9.23 1.53
N ALA A 366 -2.63 -8.65 0.32
CA ALA A 366 -3.87 -8.26 -0.35
C ALA A 366 -4.83 -9.45 -0.54
N GLU A 367 -4.32 -10.62 -0.96
CA GLU A 367 -5.12 -11.85 -1.07
C GLU A 367 -5.76 -12.23 0.28
N GLY A 368 -5.01 -12.20 1.38
CA GLY A 368 -5.54 -12.48 2.71
C GLY A 368 -6.52 -11.41 3.21
N MET A 369 -6.44 -10.19 2.71
CA MET A 369 -7.45 -9.16 2.99
C MET A 369 -8.73 -9.39 2.19
N ALA A 370 -8.65 -9.80 0.93
CA ALA A 370 -9.80 -10.18 0.14
C ALA A 370 -10.53 -11.38 0.77
N GLU A 371 -9.80 -12.45 1.16
CA GLU A 371 -10.36 -13.59 1.90
C GLU A 371 -11.05 -13.14 3.21
N TYR A 372 -10.43 -12.23 3.96
CA TYR A 372 -11.01 -11.69 5.19
C TYR A 372 -12.33 -10.95 4.92
N TRP A 373 -12.41 -10.13 3.87
CA TRP A 373 -13.65 -9.43 3.50
C TRP A 373 -14.73 -10.40 3.03
N GLU A 374 -14.40 -11.36 2.18
CA GLU A 374 -15.34 -12.39 1.74
C GLU A 374 -15.92 -13.19 2.92
N GLU A 375 -15.09 -13.55 3.91
CA GLU A 375 -15.54 -14.28 5.10
C GLU A 375 -16.45 -13.43 6.04
N ASN A 376 -16.23 -12.11 6.12
CA ASN A 376 -16.94 -11.26 7.07
C ASN A 376 -18.07 -10.41 6.47
N PHE A 377 -18.00 -10.14 5.16
CA PHE A 377 -18.97 -9.29 4.43
C PHE A 377 -19.67 -10.00 3.27
N GLU A 378 -19.40 -11.28 3.05
CA GLU A 378 -19.96 -12.10 1.96
C GLU A 378 -19.47 -11.71 0.55
N ASP A 379 -18.57 -10.71 0.43
CA ASP A 379 -17.95 -10.25 -0.81
C ASP A 379 -16.55 -9.71 -0.52
N SER A 380 -15.62 -9.88 -1.46
CA SER A 380 -14.29 -9.29 -1.39
C SER A 380 -14.27 -7.82 -1.80
N ILE A 381 -15.28 -7.39 -2.59
CA ILE A 381 -15.49 -5.99 -2.98
C ILE A 381 -16.57 -5.40 -2.08
N LEU A 382 -16.16 -4.49 -1.21
CA LEU A 382 -17.06 -3.84 -0.26
C LEU A 382 -17.80 -2.67 -0.92
N GLU A 383 -19.02 -2.42 -0.46
CA GLU A 383 -19.77 -1.26 -0.88
C GLU A 383 -19.00 0.04 -0.59
N GLN A 384 -19.05 0.99 -1.51
CA GLN A 384 -18.30 2.25 -1.39
C GLN A 384 -18.73 3.08 -0.17
N GLU A 385 -19.99 2.92 0.31
CA GLU A 385 -20.53 3.53 1.50
C GLU A 385 -19.77 3.11 2.76
N TYR A 386 -19.24 1.89 2.79
CA TYR A 386 -18.42 1.43 3.91
C TYR A 386 -17.11 2.24 4.01
N PHE A 387 -16.43 2.46 2.89
CA PHE A 387 -15.22 3.31 2.88
C PHE A 387 -15.54 4.78 3.17
N TYR A 388 -16.71 5.28 2.72
CA TYR A 388 -17.15 6.62 3.09
C TYR A 388 -17.32 6.76 4.60
N LEU A 389 -17.95 5.75 5.23
CA LEU A 389 -18.08 5.69 6.69
C LEU A 389 -16.71 5.72 7.39
N LEU A 390 -15.73 4.92 6.94
CA LEU A 390 -14.40 4.88 7.54
C LEU A 390 -13.55 6.15 7.28
N LEU A 391 -13.82 6.88 6.22
CA LEU A 391 -13.11 8.11 5.86
C LEU A 391 -13.69 9.35 6.53
N SER A 392 -14.97 9.32 6.94
CA SER A 392 -15.66 10.41 7.64
C SER A 392 -15.20 10.57 9.07
#